data_15dcdfd9bd5e51db7bf9aaeb709edf86
#
_entry.id   15dcdfd9bd5e51db7bf9aaeb709edf86
#
_cell.length_a   1.000
_cell.length_b   1.000
_cell.length_c   1.000
_cell.angle_alpha   90.00
_cell.angle_beta   90.00
_cell.angle_gamma   90.00
#
_symmetry.space_group_name_H-M   'P 1'
#
loop_
_entity.id
_entity.type
_entity.pdbx_description
1 polymer ?
#
loop_
_entity_poly.entity_id
_entity_poly.type
_entity_poly.pdbx_seq_one_letter_code
_entity_poly.pdbx_strand_id
1 'polypeptide(L)'
;MTQLTLPGIEAPRLNHRLFFAVQPDPQTAKRIADTARRASPDAPVDGRWVDTTRLHVTLRTLGDFMHVPPDVVVRARDAARRVHARPFDVTFDRIVSFKGRPDNYPWVLTASDDPRELIDLRQQLVEALKRTGLRVPGALSALHVTLRYDERRHAPRTVEPMTWTVSEFVLIDSWLGRTHHDVIGRWPLNADAPA
;
A
#
# COMPACT_ATOMS: atom_id res chain seq x y z
N MET A 1 25.56 21.97 -2.70
CA MET A 1 26.65 21.11 -3.23
C MET A 1 26.10 20.36 -4.41
N THR A 2 26.51 20.69 -5.60
CA THR A 2 26.05 20.06 -6.84
C THR A 2 26.86 18.78 -7.01
N GLN A 3 26.23 17.63 -6.97
CA GLN A 3 26.86 16.32 -7.20
C GLN A 3 27.21 16.23 -8.68
N LEU A 4 28.49 16.26 -9.02
CA LEU A 4 29.01 16.02 -10.37
C LEU A 4 28.78 14.57 -10.76
N THR A 5 27.82 14.35 -11.66
CA THR A 5 27.60 13.05 -12.28
C THR A 5 28.60 12.90 -13.41
N LEU A 6 29.47 11.89 -13.34
CA LEU A 6 30.39 11.54 -14.43
C LEU A 6 29.62 11.18 -15.70
N PRO A 7 29.98 11.68 -16.91
CA PRO A 7 29.32 11.31 -18.15
C PRO A 7 29.49 9.80 -18.40
N GLY A 8 28.36 9.08 -18.58
CA GLY A 8 28.33 7.67 -18.93
C GLY A 8 27.94 6.71 -17.81
N ILE A 9 27.71 7.18 -16.56
CA ILE A 9 27.15 6.33 -15.50
C ILE A 9 25.68 6.70 -15.35
N GLU A 10 24.78 5.92 -15.98
CA GLU A 10 23.36 6.03 -15.67
C GLU A 10 23.15 5.72 -14.18
N ALA A 11 22.38 6.59 -13.49
CA ALA A 11 21.99 6.32 -12.12
C ALA A 11 21.30 4.95 -12.04
N PRO A 12 21.63 4.09 -11.05
CA PRO A 12 21.07 2.75 -10.96
C PRO A 12 19.53 2.84 -10.90
N ARG A 13 18.87 2.14 -11.83
CA ARG A 13 17.40 2.11 -11.88
C ARG A 13 16.89 1.22 -10.75
N LEU A 14 16.16 1.84 -9.81
CA LEU A 14 15.46 1.08 -8.78
C LEU A 14 14.27 0.37 -9.44
N ASN A 15 14.28 -0.96 -9.39
CA ASN A 15 13.30 -1.79 -10.08
C ASN A 15 12.26 -2.41 -9.15
N HIS A 16 12.53 -2.45 -7.85
CA HIS A 16 11.74 -3.12 -6.85
C HIS A 16 11.36 -2.17 -5.71
N ARG A 17 10.10 -2.22 -5.29
CA ARG A 17 9.63 -1.61 -4.04
C ARG A 17 9.13 -2.69 -3.11
N LEU A 18 9.76 -2.79 -1.95
CA LEU A 18 9.35 -3.74 -0.93
C LEU A 18 8.47 -3.05 0.12
N PHE A 19 7.29 -3.62 0.40
CA PHE A 19 6.37 -3.05 1.39
C PHE A 19 5.44 -4.09 1.99
N PHE A 20 4.98 -3.83 3.22
CA PHE A 20 3.89 -4.56 3.86
C PHE A 20 2.55 -3.91 3.53
N ALA A 21 1.53 -4.75 3.36
CA ALA A 21 0.18 -4.31 3.03
C ALA A 21 -0.90 -5.26 3.56
N VAL A 22 -2.14 -4.76 3.62
CA VAL A 22 -3.34 -5.59 3.65
C VAL A 22 -4.05 -5.47 2.30
N GLN A 23 -4.72 -6.54 1.88
CA GLN A 23 -5.43 -6.59 0.61
C GLN A 23 -6.91 -6.90 0.87
N PRO A 24 -7.85 -6.25 0.15
CA PRO A 24 -9.23 -6.71 0.14
C PRO A 24 -9.32 -8.09 -0.54
N ASP A 25 -10.31 -8.87 -0.16
CA ASP A 25 -10.65 -10.08 -0.90
C ASP A 25 -11.06 -9.76 -2.35
N PRO A 26 -11.04 -10.75 -3.27
CA PRO A 26 -11.33 -10.50 -4.70
C PRO A 26 -12.70 -9.90 -4.96
N GLN A 27 -13.73 -10.27 -4.19
CA GLN A 27 -15.08 -9.74 -4.34
C GLN A 27 -15.13 -8.25 -3.90
N THR A 28 -14.53 -7.93 -2.77
CA THR A 28 -14.40 -6.57 -2.29
C THR A 28 -13.54 -5.72 -3.22
N ALA A 29 -12.42 -6.25 -3.73
CA ALA A 29 -11.58 -5.54 -4.70
C ALA A 29 -12.37 -5.17 -5.96
N LYS A 30 -13.22 -6.08 -6.47
CA LYS A 30 -14.11 -5.80 -7.59
C LYS A 30 -15.13 -4.70 -7.24
N ARG A 31 -15.79 -4.78 -6.07
CA ARG A 31 -16.74 -3.74 -5.60
C ARG A 31 -16.07 -2.38 -5.51
N ILE A 32 -14.86 -2.29 -4.96
CA ILE A 32 -14.07 -1.05 -4.87
C ILE A 32 -13.83 -0.50 -6.27
N ALA A 33 -13.37 -1.31 -7.22
CA ALA A 33 -13.10 -0.88 -8.59
C ALA A 33 -14.37 -0.40 -9.31
N ASP A 34 -15.49 -1.10 -9.17
CA ASP A 34 -16.77 -0.74 -9.77
C ASP A 34 -17.31 0.57 -9.19
N THR A 35 -17.22 0.76 -7.87
CA THR A 35 -17.61 2.01 -7.21
C THR A 35 -16.74 3.18 -7.63
N ALA A 36 -15.43 2.96 -7.73
CA ALA A 36 -14.50 3.98 -8.20
C ALA A 36 -14.83 4.41 -9.64
N ARG A 37 -15.14 3.49 -10.54
CA ARG A 37 -15.54 3.80 -11.92
C ARG A 37 -16.84 4.60 -11.96
N ARG A 38 -17.87 4.22 -11.19
CA ARG A 38 -19.13 4.98 -11.09
C ARG A 38 -18.93 6.40 -10.53
N ALA A 39 -18.01 6.56 -9.58
CA ALA A 39 -17.67 7.87 -9.01
C ALA A 39 -16.88 8.77 -9.98
N SER A 40 -16.42 8.26 -11.11
CA SER A 40 -15.65 9.01 -12.12
C SER A 40 -16.14 8.69 -13.54
N PRO A 41 -17.38 9.10 -13.89
CA PRO A 41 -17.97 8.78 -15.20
C PRO A 41 -17.18 9.34 -16.39
N ASP A 42 -16.48 10.47 -16.19
CA ASP A 42 -15.67 11.11 -17.24
C ASP A 42 -14.25 10.53 -17.34
N ALA A 43 -13.91 9.53 -16.52
CA ALA A 43 -12.59 8.92 -16.61
C ALA A 43 -12.48 8.05 -17.86
N PRO A 44 -11.38 8.18 -18.63
CA PRO A 44 -11.14 7.28 -19.74
C PRO A 44 -11.17 5.82 -19.29
N VAL A 45 -11.82 4.96 -20.07
CA VAL A 45 -11.87 3.50 -19.78
C VAL A 45 -10.46 2.94 -19.69
N ASP A 46 -9.56 3.46 -20.53
CA ASP A 46 -8.14 3.09 -20.62
C ASP A 46 -7.24 3.89 -19.66
N GLY A 47 -7.85 4.61 -18.70
CA GLY A 47 -7.12 5.39 -17.71
C GLY A 47 -6.14 4.52 -16.89
N ARG A 48 -5.20 5.18 -16.20
CA ARG A 48 -4.20 4.52 -15.33
C ARG A 48 -4.81 3.93 -14.06
N TRP A 49 -5.84 3.06 -14.24
CA TRP A 49 -6.48 2.32 -13.16
C TRP A 49 -5.54 1.29 -12.57
N VAL A 50 -5.60 1.13 -11.25
CA VAL A 50 -4.92 0.03 -10.58
C VAL A 50 -5.75 -1.25 -10.79
N ASP A 51 -5.09 -2.32 -11.23
CA ASP A 51 -5.73 -3.63 -11.37
C ASP A 51 -6.27 -4.13 -10.02
N THR A 52 -7.42 -4.82 -10.04
CA THR A 52 -8.09 -5.30 -8.82
C THR A 52 -7.20 -6.22 -7.98
N THR A 53 -6.35 -7.01 -8.63
CA THR A 53 -5.38 -7.91 -7.96
C THR A 53 -4.26 -7.16 -7.23
N ARG A 54 -4.12 -5.87 -7.50
CA ARG A 54 -3.09 -5.00 -6.92
C ARG A 54 -3.65 -3.98 -5.93
N LEU A 55 -4.96 -3.96 -5.70
CA LEU A 55 -5.57 -3.09 -4.69
C LEU A 55 -5.08 -3.51 -3.30
N HIS A 56 -4.57 -2.55 -2.54
CA HIS A 56 -4.00 -2.79 -1.22
C HIS A 56 -3.98 -1.52 -0.38
N VAL A 57 -3.89 -1.68 0.93
CA VAL A 57 -3.52 -0.60 1.85
C VAL A 57 -2.10 -0.84 2.32
N THR A 58 -1.20 0.07 2.00
CA THR A 58 0.20 -0.02 2.45
C THR A 58 0.29 0.24 3.96
N LEU A 59 0.82 -0.75 4.69
CA LEU A 59 1.14 -0.60 6.11
C LEU A 59 2.50 0.08 6.29
N ARG A 60 3.54 -0.43 5.63
CA ARG A 60 4.87 0.13 5.70
C ARG A 60 5.73 -0.20 4.48
N THR A 61 6.25 0.81 3.80
CA THR A 61 7.29 0.66 2.77
C THR A 61 8.64 0.44 3.43
N LEU A 62 9.40 -0.55 2.94
CA LEU A 62 10.75 -0.88 3.43
C LEU A 62 11.84 -0.18 2.61
N GLY A 63 11.58 0.10 1.34
CA GLY A 63 12.48 0.83 0.44
C GLY A 63 12.29 0.45 -1.02
N ASP A 64 13.05 1.17 -1.86
CA ASP A 64 13.19 0.88 -3.29
C ASP A 64 14.61 0.32 -3.53
N PHE A 65 14.72 -0.73 -4.35
CA PHE A 65 15.94 -1.49 -4.57
C PHE A 65 16.16 -1.77 -6.06
N MET A 66 17.42 -1.91 -6.46
CA MET A 66 17.77 -2.49 -7.78
C MET A 66 17.44 -3.98 -7.80
N HIS A 67 17.81 -4.67 -6.73
CA HIS A 67 17.51 -6.07 -6.43
C HIS A 67 17.08 -6.14 -4.98
N VAL A 68 16.07 -6.93 -4.68
CA VAL A 68 15.59 -7.10 -3.30
C VAL A 68 16.67 -7.75 -2.45
N PRO A 69 17.19 -7.07 -1.39
CA PRO A 69 18.27 -7.65 -0.59
C PRO A 69 17.73 -8.79 0.28
N PRO A 70 18.36 -9.99 0.22
CA PRO A 70 17.92 -11.15 0.99
C PRO A 70 17.86 -10.91 2.52
N ASP A 71 18.82 -10.15 3.06
CA ASP A 71 18.86 -9.82 4.49
C ASP A 71 17.70 -8.91 4.91
N VAL A 72 17.27 -7.99 4.07
CA VAL A 72 16.06 -7.17 4.30
C VAL A 72 14.83 -8.06 4.35
N VAL A 73 14.69 -9.02 3.43
CA VAL A 73 13.56 -9.97 3.41
C VAL A 73 13.55 -10.84 4.67
N VAL A 74 14.70 -11.37 5.09
CA VAL A 74 14.82 -12.19 6.31
C VAL A 74 14.37 -11.38 7.53
N ARG A 75 14.92 -10.18 7.74
CA ARG A 75 14.55 -9.31 8.87
C ARG A 75 13.10 -8.86 8.81
N ALA A 76 12.56 -8.57 7.63
CA ALA A 76 11.15 -8.23 7.45
C ALA A 76 10.24 -9.40 7.86
N ARG A 77 10.56 -10.63 7.45
CA ARG A 77 9.83 -11.83 7.85
C ARG A 77 9.90 -12.09 9.36
N ASP A 78 11.06 -11.86 9.97
CA ASP A 78 11.23 -12.01 11.42
C ASP A 78 10.43 -10.96 12.19
N ALA A 79 10.36 -9.73 11.70
CA ALA A 79 9.49 -8.70 12.26
C ALA A 79 8.00 -9.10 12.16
N ALA A 80 7.58 -9.55 10.99
CA ALA A 80 6.18 -9.92 10.75
C ALA A 80 5.69 -11.07 11.64
N ARG A 81 6.54 -12.05 11.94
CA ARG A 81 6.21 -13.18 12.88
C ARG A 81 5.96 -12.70 14.31
N ARG A 82 6.34 -11.48 14.67
CA ARG A 82 6.17 -10.91 16.02
C ARG A 82 4.93 -10.03 16.14
N VAL A 83 4.20 -9.86 15.05
CA VAL A 83 2.94 -9.12 15.03
C VAL A 83 1.83 -10.08 15.42
N HIS A 84 1.05 -9.70 16.43
CA HIS A 84 -0.07 -10.48 16.94
C HIS A 84 -1.30 -9.57 16.98
N ALA A 85 -2.26 -9.82 16.09
CA ALA A 85 -3.51 -9.10 16.04
C ALA A 85 -4.64 -10.08 15.68
N ARG A 86 -5.85 -9.77 16.12
CA ARG A 86 -7.06 -10.50 15.70
C ARG A 86 -7.50 -10.01 14.32
N PRO A 87 -8.22 -10.84 13.54
CA PRO A 87 -8.95 -10.33 12.38
C PRO A 87 -9.90 -9.21 12.79
N PHE A 88 -10.02 -8.19 11.95
CA PHE A 88 -10.88 -7.03 12.18
C PHE A 88 -11.46 -6.51 10.87
N ASP A 89 -12.57 -5.78 10.98
CA ASP A 89 -13.18 -5.14 9.83
C ASP A 89 -12.61 -3.73 9.64
N VAL A 90 -12.40 -3.37 8.37
CA VAL A 90 -12.01 -2.02 7.98
C VAL A 90 -13.00 -1.47 6.98
N THR A 91 -13.36 -0.20 7.15
CA THR A 91 -14.32 0.49 6.28
C THR A 91 -13.66 1.71 5.64
N PHE A 92 -13.83 1.82 4.31
CA PHE A 92 -13.42 2.98 3.53
C PHE A 92 -14.64 3.52 2.77
N ASP A 93 -14.86 4.83 2.83
CA ASP A 93 -16.11 5.46 2.37
C ASP A 93 -15.90 6.80 1.66
N ARG A 94 -14.64 7.19 1.42
CA ARG A 94 -14.32 8.48 0.85
C ARG A 94 -13.24 8.39 -0.22
N ILE A 95 -13.49 8.98 -1.36
CA ILE A 95 -12.51 9.09 -2.45
C ILE A 95 -11.95 10.51 -2.47
N VAL A 96 -10.61 10.62 -2.51
CA VAL A 96 -9.89 11.90 -2.52
C VAL A 96 -8.70 11.86 -3.49
N SER A 97 -8.26 13.00 -3.96
CA SER A 97 -6.99 13.13 -4.68
C SER A 97 -5.89 13.52 -3.71
N PHE A 98 -4.87 12.69 -3.59
CA PHE A 98 -3.68 13.04 -2.83
C PHE A 98 -2.77 13.97 -3.63
N LYS A 99 -1.89 14.67 -2.91
CA LYS A 99 -0.81 15.43 -3.54
C LYS A 99 0.13 14.46 -4.24
N GLY A 100 0.42 14.72 -5.50
CA GLY A 100 1.31 13.93 -6.35
C GLY A 100 2.29 14.82 -7.10
N ARG A 101 2.99 14.24 -8.07
CA ARG A 101 3.74 15.00 -9.07
C ARG A 101 2.74 15.63 -10.06
N PRO A 102 3.10 16.70 -10.79
CA PRO A 102 2.29 17.19 -11.89
C PRO A 102 1.87 16.04 -12.81
N ASP A 103 0.62 16.05 -13.25
CA ASP A 103 0.00 15.07 -14.17
C ASP A 103 0.04 13.61 -13.63
N ASN A 104 0.21 13.43 -12.31
CA ASN A 104 0.24 12.12 -11.68
C ASN A 104 -0.26 12.17 -10.23
N TYR A 105 -1.52 12.56 -10.05
CA TYR A 105 -2.17 12.65 -8.75
C TYR A 105 -2.83 11.31 -8.39
N PRO A 106 -2.43 10.66 -7.27
CA PRO A 106 -3.12 9.47 -6.80
C PRO A 106 -4.57 9.79 -6.42
N TRP A 107 -5.52 9.07 -7.01
CA TRP A 107 -6.92 9.07 -6.64
C TRP A 107 -7.17 7.86 -5.78
N VAL A 108 -7.55 8.08 -4.54
CA VAL A 108 -7.48 7.05 -3.50
C VAL A 108 -8.80 6.92 -2.75
N LEU A 109 -9.10 5.71 -2.32
CA LEU A 109 -10.16 5.42 -1.37
C LEU A 109 -9.56 5.46 0.04
N THR A 110 -10.19 6.18 0.96
CA THR A 110 -9.77 6.39 2.34
C THR A 110 -10.98 6.31 3.27
N ALA A 111 -10.74 6.14 4.57
CA ALA A 111 -11.75 6.17 5.59
C ALA A 111 -12.05 7.62 6.02
N SER A 112 -13.31 7.94 6.35
CA SER A 112 -13.70 9.19 6.98
C SER A 112 -13.32 9.22 8.46
N ASP A 113 -13.46 8.09 9.13
CA ASP A 113 -13.04 7.88 10.51
C ASP A 113 -11.69 7.16 10.56
N ASP A 114 -10.95 7.32 11.66
CA ASP A 114 -9.67 6.64 11.85
C ASP A 114 -9.86 5.12 11.94
N PRO A 115 -9.29 4.32 11.03
CA PRO A 115 -9.34 2.86 11.09
C PRO A 115 -8.38 2.33 12.17
N ARG A 116 -8.83 2.36 13.43
CA ARG A 116 -8.00 2.15 14.63
C ARG A 116 -7.23 0.82 14.59
N GLU A 117 -7.91 -0.28 14.34
CA GLU A 117 -7.30 -1.62 14.31
C GLU A 117 -6.22 -1.71 13.21
N LEU A 118 -6.42 -1.04 12.07
CA LEU A 118 -5.43 -0.99 11.00
C LEU A 118 -4.24 -0.10 11.37
N ILE A 119 -4.47 0.97 12.14
CA ILE A 119 -3.41 1.82 12.71
C ILE A 119 -2.61 1.01 13.72
N ASP A 120 -3.25 0.26 14.61
CA ASP A 120 -2.62 -0.56 15.64
C ASP A 120 -1.79 -1.69 15.01
N LEU A 121 -2.32 -2.38 14.00
CA LEU A 121 -1.57 -3.38 13.22
C LEU A 121 -0.30 -2.77 12.62
N ARG A 122 -0.42 -1.59 12.02
CA ARG A 122 0.72 -0.86 11.46
C ARG A 122 1.74 -0.48 12.52
N GLN A 123 1.30 -0.02 13.69
CA GLN A 123 2.20 0.35 14.79
C GLN A 123 2.96 -0.86 15.32
N GLN A 124 2.29 -1.98 15.56
CA GLN A 124 2.94 -3.24 15.97
C GLN A 124 4.01 -3.65 14.96
N LEU A 125 3.68 -3.61 13.67
CA LEU A 125 4.62 -3.94 12.60
C LEU A 125 5.84 -3.00 12.59
N VAL A 126 5.64 -1.70 12.74
CA VAL A 126 6.71 -0.70 12.77
C VAL A 126 7.64 -0.95 13.96
N GLU A 127 7.10 -1.23 15.15
CA GLU A 127 7.89 -1.56 16.34
C GLU A 127 8.66 -2.88 16.17
N ALA A 128 8.03 -3.88 15.58
CA ALA A 128 8.69 -5.15 15.27
C ALA A 128 9.86 -4.96 14.27
N LEU A 129 9.66 -4.15 13.23
CA LEU A 129 10.72 -3.81 12.25
C LEU A 129 11.91 -3.10 12.91
N LYS A 130 11.65 -2.13 13.80
CA LYS A 130 12.73 -1.46 14.56
C LYS A 130 13.57 -2.45 15.36
N ARG A 131 12.94 -3.43 16.00
CA ARG A 131 13.63 -4.46 16.81
C ARG A 131 14.51 -5.39 15.97
N THR A 132 14.26 -5.55 14.68
CA THR A 132 15.13 -6.31 13.77
C THR A 132 16.33 -5.51 13.25
N GLY A 133 16.45 -4.24 13.64
CA GLY A 133 17.50 -3.33 13.17
C GLY A 133 17.31 -2.84 11.74
N LEU A 134 16.13 -3.06 11.13
CA LEU A 134 15.80 -2.47 9.84
C LEU A 134 15.59 -0.96 10.00
N ARG A 135 16.40 -0.18 9.31
CA ARG A 135 16.17 1.25 9.14
C ARG A 135 15.15 1.42 8.01
N VAL A 136 13.92 1.73 8.38
CA VAL A 136 12.84 1.93 7.40
C VAL A 136 12.70 3.42 7.12
N PRO A 137 13.00 3.89 5.90
CA PRO A 137 13.00 5.31 5.56
C PRO A 137 11.58 5.88 5.45
N GLY A 138 11.48 7.19 5.64
CA GLY A 138 10.29 7.97 5.37
C GLY A 138 9.25 7.96 6.50
N ALA A 139 8.35 8.95 6.42
CA ALA A 139 7.20 9.06 7.29
C ALA A 139 6.13 8.02 6.96
N LEU A 140 5.21 7.78 7.91
CA LEU A 140 4.02 6.97 7.66
C LEU A 140 3.07 7.74 6.75
N SER A 141 2.68 7.13 5.64
CA SER A 141 1.61 7.65 4.77
C SER A 141 0.24 7.43 5.39
N ALA A 142 -0.75 8.22 4.97
CA ALA A 142 -2.14 7.94 5.29
C ALA A 142 -2.54 6.55 4.76
N LEU A 143 -3.39 5.84 5.51
CA LEU A 143 -3.92 4.54 5.10
C LEU A 143 -4.96 4.76 3.99
N HIS A 144 -4.74 4.13 2.84
CA HIS A 144 -5.59 4.31 1.66
C HIS A 144 -5.42 3.17 0.66
N VAL A 145 -6.40 3.00 -0.20
CA VAL A 145 -6.30 2.17 -1.41
C VAL A 145 -6.13 3.08 -2.61
N THR A 146 -5.05 2.94 -3.37
CA THR A 146 -4.89 3.67 -4.63
C THR A 146 -5.77 3.03 -5.70
N LEU A 147 -6.64 3.85 -6.31
CA LEU A 147 -7.60 3.43 -7.33
C LEU A 147 -7.06 3.64 -8.73
N ARG A 148 -6.48 4.83 -8.96
CA ARG A 148 -5.86 5.23 -10.22
C ARG A 148 -4.92 6.40 -10.03
N TYR A 149 -4.18 6.74 -11.07
CA TYR A 149 -3.43 7.99 -11.18
C TYR A 149 -4.08 8.89 -12.22
N ASP A 150 -4.22 10.18 -11.92
CA ASP A 150 -4.90 11.15 -12.75
C ASP A 150 -4.01 12.34 -13.07
N GLU A 151 -4.28 13.01 -14.19
CA GLU A 151 -3.62 14.24 -14.58
C GLU A 151 -4.13 15.44 -13.79
N ARG A 152 -5.32 15.33 -13.19
CA ARG A 152 -5.99 16.38 -12.43
C ARG A 152 -6.34 15.92 -11.02
N ARG A 153 -6.46 16.89 -10.14
CA ARG A 153 -7.04 16.65 -8.82
C ARG A 153 -8.56 16.79 -8.89
N HIS A 154 -9.24 15.88 -8.22
CA HIS A 154 -10.69 15.89 -8.10
C HIS A 154 -11.12 16.30 -6.69
N ALA A 155 -12.28 16.93 -6.57
CA ALA A 155 -12.90 17.22 -5.27
C ALA A 155 -13.18 15.90 -4.52
N PRO A 156 -13.06 15.90 -3.19
CA PRO A 156 -13.44 14.77 -2.37
C PRO A 156 -14.88 14.34 -2.61
N ARG A 157 -15.13 13.02 -2.58
CA ARG A 157 -16.46 12.44 -2.73
C ARG A 157 -16.69 11.36 -1.67
N THR A 158 -17.82 11.40 -1.01
CA THR A 158 -18.30 10.26 -0.21
C THR A 158 -18.84 9.19 -1.16
N VAL A 159 -18.57 7.94 -0.87
CA VAL A 159 -19.06 6.78 -1.59
C VAL A 159 -19.73 5.81 -0.62
N GLU A 160 -20.45 4.83 -1.15
CA GLU A 160 -20.99 3.76 -0.34
C GLU A 160 -19.86 3.07 0.45
N PRO A 161 -20.03 2.85 1.77
CA PRO A 161 -19.00 2.24 2.60
C PRO A 161 -18.55 0.86 2.08
N MET A 162 -17.26 0.70 1.92
CA MET A 162 -16.61 -0.55 1.54
C MET A 162 -15.97 -1.18 2.76
N THR A 163 -16.65 -2.17 3.31
CA THR A 163 -16.17 -2.92 4.49
C THR A 163 -15.67 -4.28 4.05
N TRP A 164 -14.52 -4.70 4.60
CA TRP A 164 -14.00 -6.06 4.48
C TRP A 164 -13.22 -6.45 5.73
N THR A 165 -13.14 -7.76 5.97
CA THR A 165 -12.35 -8.29 7.08
C THR A 165 -10.88 -8.40 6.67
N VAL A 166 -10.00 -7.78 7.44
CA VAL A 166 -8.55 -8.00 7.37
C VAL A 166 -8.23 -9.24 8.18
N SER A 167 -7.89 -10.33 7.50
CA SER A 167 -7.54 -11.62 8.12
C SER A 167 -6.06 -11.97 7.98
N GLU A 168 -5.31 -11.24 7.16
CA GLU A 168 -3.87 -11.39 6.99
C GLU A 168 -3.23 -10.07 6.56
N PHE A 169 -1.92 -9.99 6.71
CA PHE A 169 -1.11 -8.98 6.04
C PHE A 169 0.02 -9.66 5.24
N VAL A 170 0.51 -8.96 4.23
CA VAL A 170 1.43 -9.52 3.25
C VAL A 170 2.68 -8.66 3.08
N LEU A 171 3.78 -9.29 2.66
CA LEU A 171 4.97 -8.62 2.15
C LEU A 171 4.98 -8.71 0.64
N ILE A 172 5.05 -7.57 -0.03
CA ILE A 172 4.96 -7.45 -1.48
C ILE A 172 6.27 -6.90 -2.02
N ASP A 173 6.77 -7.55 -3.07
CA ASP A 173 7.75 -7.02 -3.99
C ASP A 173 7.03 -6.46 -5.23
N SER A 174 7.00 -5.14 -5.35
CA SER A 174 6.41 -4.44 -6.48
C SER A 174 7.48 -4.09 -7.51
N TRP A 175 7.30 -4.58 -8.73
CA TRP A 175 8.18 -4.29 -9.86
C TRP A 175 7.85 -2.91 -10.44
N LEU A 176 8.69 -1.94 -10.13
CA LEU A 176 8.48 -0.55 -10.52
C LEU A 176 8.44 -0.41 -12.06
N GLY A 177 7.38 0.23 -12.55
CA GLY A 177 7.16 0.42 -14.00
C GLY A 177 6.62 -0.80 -14.75
N ARG A 178 6.42 -1.97 -14.10
CA ARG A 178 5.92 -3.19 -14.73
C ARG A 178 4.53 -3.62 -14.31
N THR A 179 3.84 -2.82 -13.49
CA THR A 179 2.48 -3.12 -13.00
C THR A 179 2.32 -4.53 -12.40
N HIS A 180 3.37 -5.06 -11.77
CA HIS A 180 3.44 -6.41 -11.22
C HIS A 180 3.75 -6.39 -9.73
N HIS A 181 3.08 -7.27 -8.97
CA HIS A 181 3.28 -7.49 -7.54
C HIS A 181 3.51 -8.97 -7.27
N ASP A 182 4.63 -9.31 -6.64
CA ASP A 182 4.87 -10.63 -6.08
C ASP A 182 4.62 -10.61 -4.58
N VAL A 183 3.69 -11.44 -4.11
CA VAL A 183 3.51 -11.64 -2.67
C VAL A 183 4.56 -12.65 -2.20
N ILE A 184 5.57 -12.15 -1.50
CA ILE A 184 6.72 -12.93 -1.04
C ILE A 184 6.62 -13.37 0.43
N GLY A 185 5.52 -13.04 1.11
CA GLY A 185 5.22 -13.50 2.46
C GLY A 185 3.78 -13.19 2.86
N ARG A 186 3.16 -14.07 3.69
CA ARG A 186 1.80 -13.93 4.23
C ARG A 186 1.81 -14.27 5.70
N TRP A 187 1.07 -13.50 6.50
CA TRP A 187 0.91 -13.71 7.94
C TRP A 187 -0.56 -13.57 8.29
N PRO A 188 -1.24 -14.67 8.60
CA PRO A 188 -2.61 -14.63 9.06
C PRO A 188 -2.68 -13.93 10.43
N LEU A 189 -3.74 -13.17 10.63
CA LEU A 189 -4.11 -12.64 11.93
C LEU A 189 -4.76 -13.77 12.74
N ASN A 190 -4.43 -13.84 14.04
CA ASN A 190 -4.86 -14.94 14.90
C ASN A 190 -6.00 -14.49 15.81
N ALA A 191 -7.12 -15.23 15.80
CA ALA A 191 -8.25 -14.96 16.68
C ALA A 191 -7.89 -15.05 18.18
N ASP A 192 -6.87 -15.85 18.55
CA ASP A 192 -6.39 -16.01 19.92
C ASP A 192 -5.38 -14.95 20.35
N ALA A 193 -5.03 -13.99 19.49
CA ALA A 193 -4.15 -12.90 19.87
C ALA A 193 -4.77 -12.06 21.00
N PRO A 194 -3.97 -11.53 21.94
CA PRO A 194 -4.47 -10.62 22.96
C PRO A 194 -5.12 -9.39 22.30
N ALA A 195 -6.14 -8.87 22.97
CA ALA A 195 -6.85 -7.66 22.54
C ALA A 195 -5.98 -6.41 22.79
#